data_18593a83060ebd232de08212c84b0a1e
#
_entry.id   18593a83060ebd232de08212c84b0a1e
#
_cell.length_a   1.000
_cell.length_b   1.000
_cell.length_c   1.000
_cell.angle_alpha   90.00
_cell.angle_beta   90.00
_cell.angle_gamma   90.00
#
_symmetry.space_group_name_H-M   'P 1'
#
loop_
_entity.id
_entity.type
_entity.pdbx_description
1 polymer ?
#
loop_
_entity_poly.entity_id
_entity_poly.type
_entity_poly.pdbx_seq_one_letter_code
_entity_poly.pdbx_strand_id
1 'polypeptide(L)'
;MTIKSPYEVETPPLKTLPQRSGGWFRNLQRRIKLAMRGDDEELELENKTAVTWRVYHDYHQLGIIDAGERLTFRLNKQGSLSARPSEDGDGIEYLVIPLNLRVHRVHIYRRRMGKELEVYDMRVA
;
A
#
# COMPACT_ATOMS: atom_id res chain seq x y z
N MET A 1 -38.45 -9.24 -6.23
CA MET A 1 -38.06 -9.53 -6.07
C MET A 1 -37.22 -10.10 -6.60
N THR A 2 -36.96 -10.43 -6.71
CA THR A 2 -36.29 -11.20 -7.09
C THR A 2 -35.52 -10.92 -8.11
N ILE A 3 -35.81 -10.36 -8.91
CA ILE A 3 -35.18 -10.10 -9.86
C ILE A 3 -33.97 -9.57 -9.65
N LYS A 4 -33.82 -8.75 -8.85
CA LYS A 4 -32.69 -8.18 -8.59
C LYS A 4 -31.85 -9.18 -8.04
N SER A 5 -32.32 -10.27 -7.72
CA SER A 5 -31.52 -11.24 -7.15
C SER A 5 -30.22 -11.49 -7.81
N PRO A 6 -30.14 -11.57 -9.07
CA PRO A 6 -28.89 -11.88 -9.72
C PRO A 6 -27.83 -10.91 -9.33
N TYR A 7 -28.15 -9.69 -9.24
CA TYR A 7 -27.18 -8.75 -8.89
C TYR A 7 -26.81 -8.85 -7.47
N GLU A 8 -27.76 -9.04 -6.62
CA GLU A 8 -27.46 -9.13 -5.26
C GLU A 8 -26.65 -10.31 -4.94
N VAL A 9 -26.84 -11.35 -5.64
CA VAL A 9 -26.09 -12.54 -5.40
C VAL A 9 -24.64 -12.30 -5.67
N GLU A 10 -24.36 -11.55 -6.66
CA GLU A 10 -23.01 -11.31 -6.97
C GLU A 10 -22.35 -10.42 -6.00
N THR A 11 -23.06 -9.43 -5.54
CA THR A 11 -22.50 -8.50 -4.64
C THR A 11 -22.05 -9.10 -3.34
N PRO A 12 -22.85 -9.91 -2.70
CA PRO A 12 -22.48 -10.46 -1.44
C PRO A 12 -21.17 -11.22 -1.47
N PRO A 13 -20.94 -12.03 -2.47
CA PRO A 13 -19.69 -12.75 -2.52
C PRO A 13 -18.52 -11.82 -2.51
N LEU A 14 -18.65 -10.69 -3.14
CA LEU A 14 -17.59 -9.75 -3.15
C LEU A 14 -17.38 -9.19 -1.78
N LYS A 15 -18.41 -9.00 -1.03
CA LYS A 15 -18.23 -8.45 0.26
C LYS A 15 -17.48 -9.40 1.12
N THR A 16 -17.71 -10.66 0.97
CA THR A 16 -17.04 -11.61 1.79
C THR A 16 -15.57 -11.66 1.53
N LEU A 17 -15.22 -11.63 0.29
CA LEU A 17 -13.85 -11.74 -0.06
C LEU A 17 -12.94 -10.73 0.55
N PRO A 18 -13.24 -9.47 0.47
CA PRO A 18 -12.32 -8.45 0.90
C PRO A 18 -11.76 -8.61 2.27
N GLN A 19 -12.47 -9.29 3.11
CA GLN A 19 -12.01 -9.38 4.41
C GLN A 19 -10.75 -10.07 4.56
N ARG A 20 -10.63 -11.24 4.04
CA ARG A 20 -9.44 -11.90 4.20
C ARG A 20 -8.63 -11.83 3.02
N SER A 21 -9.16 -11.44 1.95
CA SER A 21 -8.44 -11.41 0.73
C SER A 21 -8.05 -10.03 0.31
N GLY A 22 -7.70 -9.20 1.25
CA GLY A 22 -7.28 -7.87 0.93
C GLY A 22 -6.17 -7.85 -0.09
N GLY A 23 -5.24 -8.79 0.01
CA GLY A 23 -4.16 -8.83 -0.95
C GLY A 23 -4.62 -9.24 -2.32
N TRP A 24 -5.56 -10.16 -2.39
CA TRP A 24 -6.09 -10.59 -3.67
C TRP A 24 -6.81 -9.44 -4.36
N PHE A 25 -7.59 -8.68 -3.62
CA PHE A 25 -8.33 -7.58 -4.17
C PHE A 25 -7.39 -6.50 -4.70
N ARG A 26 -6.33 -6.23 -3.99
CA ARG A 26 -5.35 -5.27 -4.45
C ARG A 26 -4.68 -5.73 -5.71
N ASN A 27 -4.42 -7.02 -5.82
CA ASN A 27 -3.82 -7.55 -7.03
C ASN A 27 -4.75 -7.38 -8.22
N LEU A 28 -6.03 -7.53 -8.02
CA LEU A 28 -6.99 -7.35 -9.09
C LEU A 28 -6.98 -5.91 -9.57
N GLN A 29 -6.96 -4.97 -8.65
CA GLN A 29 -6.92 -3.58 -9.03
C GLN A 29 -5.65 -3.26 -9.78
N ARG A 30 -4.55 -3.86 -9.37
CA ARG A 30 -3.29 -3.64 -10.04
C ARG A 30 -3.34 -4.14 -11.47
N ARG A 31 -3.98 -5.26 -11.70
CA ARG A 31 -4.10 -5.78 -13.05
C ARG A 31 -4.92 -4.87 -13.94
N ILE A 32 -5.95 -4.29 -13.39
CA ILE A 32 -6.78 -3.37 -14.15
C ILE A 32 -5.97 -2.16 -14.55
N LYS A 33 -5.19 -1.62 -13.61
CA LYS A 33 -4.37 -0.49 -13.91
C LYS A 33 -3.35 -0.82 -14.97
N LEU A 34 -2.77 -2.00 -14.89
CA LEU A 34 -1.78 -2.40 -15.85
C LEU A 34 -2.36 -2.44 -17.24
N ALA A 35 -3.59 -2.88 -17.38
CA ALA A 35 -4.23 -2.92 -18.67
C ALA A 35 -4.47 -1.52 -19.23
N MET A 36 -4.60 -0.54 -18.36
CA MET A 36 -4.88 0.80 -18.80
C MET A 36 -3.63 1.66 -18.94
N ARG A 37 -2.56 1.31 -18.27
CA ARG A 37 -1.36 2.12 -18.27
C ARG A 37 -0.16 1.21 -18.49
N GLY A 38 0.29 1.19 -19.69
CA GLY A 38 1.36 0.29 -20.05
C GLY A 38 2.72 0.67 -19.52
N ASP A 39 2.88 1.91 -19.07
CA ASP A 39 4.17 2.34 -18.56
C ASP A 39 4.33 2.16 -17.06
N ASP A 40 3.34 1.57 -16.40
CA ASP A 40 3.48 1.34 -14.97
C ASP A 40 4.41 0.17 -14.71
N GLU A 41 5.13 0.26 -13.63
CA GLU A 41 6.08 -0.78 -13.23
C GLU A 41 5.81 -1.22 -11.82
N GLU A 42 6.35 -2.35 -11.45
CA GLU A 42 6.11 -2.90 -10.13
C GLU A 42 7.04 -2.31 -9.10
N LEU A 43 6.49 -2.09 -7.92
CA LEU A 43 7.24 -1.63 -6.77
C LEU A 43 6.82 -2.49 -5.59
N GLU A 44 7.78 -3.15 -4.98
CA GLU A 44 7.51 -3.97 -3.82
C GLU A 44 7.75 -3.15 -2.56
N LEU A 45 6.82 -3.19 -1.65
CA LEU A 45 6.93 -2.47 -0.40
C LEU A 45 6.78 -3.46 0.75
N GLU A 46 7.71 -3.43 1.68
CA GLU A 46 7.66 -4.29 2.84
C GLU A 46 7.60 -3.45 4.10
N ASN A 47 6.62 -3.72 4.95
CA ASN A 47 6.46 -3.03 6.19
C ASN A 47 7.12 -3.86 7.29
N LYS A 48 8.28 -3.43 7.74
CA LYS A 48 9.02 -4.13 8.76
C LYS A 48 8.76 -3.59 10.15
N THR A 49 7.65 -2.91 10.32
CA THR A 49 7.30 -2.33 11.61
C THR A 49 6.07 -3.03 12.18
N ALA A 50 5.73 -2.67 13.39
CA ALA A 50 4.55 -3.22 14.03
C ALA A 50 3.32 -2.32 13.83
N VAL A 51 3.43 -1.32 12.97
CA VAL A 51 2.38 -0.35 12.75
C VAL A 51 1.81 -0.53 11.36
N THR A 52 0.53 -0.31 11.20
CA THR A 52 -0.12 -0.36 9.89
C THR A 52 0.02 1.01 9.24
N TRP A 53 0.36 1.03 7.96
CA TRP A 53 0.61 2.28 7.25
C TRP A 53 -0.32 2.42 6.07
N ARG A 54 -0.72 3.67 5.80
CA ARG A 54 -1.39 4.01 4.55
C ARG A 54 -0.31 4.50 3.61
N VAL A 55 -0.32 4.01 2.39
CA VAL A 55 0.72 4.31 1.41
C VAL A 55 0.13 5.15 0.30
N TYR A 56 0.87 6.17 -0.11
CA TYR A 56 0.42 7.11 -1.12
C TYR A 56 1.46 7.29 -2.21
N HIS A 57 0.99 7.57 -3.40
CA HIS A 57 1.85 7.96 -4.50
C HIS A 57 1.38 9.34 -4.94
N ASP A 58 2.18 10.36 -4.70
CA ASP A 58 1.85 11.75 -5.04
C ASP A 58 0.44 12.10 -4.58
N TYR A 59 0.14 11.89 -3.32
CA TYR A 59 -1.13 12.23 -2.71
C TYR A 59 -2.28 11.28 -3.05
N HIS A 60 -2.06 10.29 -3.90
CA HIS A 60 -3.10 9.31 -4.19
C HIS A 60 -2.86 8.06 -3.37
N GLN A 61 -3.85 7.65 -2.63
CA GLN A 61 -3.69 6.48 -1.78
C GLN A 61 -3.58 5.23 -2.63
N LEU A 62 -2.50 4.47 -2.42
CA LEU A 62 -2.32 3.21 -3.09
C LEU A 62 -2.94 2.06 -2.31
N GLY A 63 -2.88 2.11 -1.01
CA GLY A 63 -3.41 1.05 -0.19
C GLY A 63 -2.93 1.14 1.24
N ILE A 64 -3.18 0.06 1.98
CA ILE A 64 -2.79 -0.05 3.36
C ILE A 64 -1.91 -1.27 3.48
N ILE A 65 -0.83 -1.14 4.22
CA ILE A 65 0.07 -2.26 4.43
C ILE A 65 0.18 -2.54 5.92
N ASP A 66 -0.19 -3.75 6.29
CA ASP A 66 -0.21 -4.13 7.70
C ASP A 66 1.18 -4.46 8.20
N ALA A 67 1.29 -4.56 9.51
CA ALA A 67 2.58 -4.86 10.14
C ALA A 67 3.16 -6.15 9.56
N GLY A 68 4.39 -6.10 9.14
CA GLY A 68 5.07 -7.27 8.61
C GLY A 68 4.66 -7.70 7.22
N GLU A 69 3.77 -6.96 6.58
CA GLU A 69 3.24 -7.35 5.28
C GLU A 69 4.13 -6.86 4.15
N ARG A 70 4.09 -7.58 3.04
CA ARG A 70 4.82 -7.21 1.84
C ARG A 70 3.80 -7.14 0.70
N LEU A 71 3.77 -6.03 0.02
CA LEU A 71 2.83 -5.83 -1.08
C LEU A 71 3.56 -5.33 -2.31
N THR A 72 2.99 -5.61 -3.46
CA THR A 72 3.53 -5.11 -4.72
C THR A 72 2.49 -4.21 -5.34
N PHE A 73 2.91 -3.02 -5.71
CA PHE A 73 2.03 -2.05 -6.36
C PHE A 73 2.50 -1.84 -7.79
N ARG A 74 1.57 -1.50 -8.67
CA ARG A 74 1.94 -1.10 -10.03
C ARG A 74 1.66 0.37 -10.16
N LEU A 75 2.67 1.12 -10.50
CA LEU A 75 2.54 2.56 -10.58
C LEU A 75 3.60 3.14 -11.49
N ASN A 76 3.38 4.39 -11.87
CA ASN A 76 4.35 5.15 -12.61
C ASN A 76 5.40 5.59 -11.59
N LYS A 77 6.64 5.23 -11.80
CA LYS A 77 7.70 5.51 -10.82
C LYS A 77 8.25 6.91 -10.98
N GLN A 78 7.37 7.88 -10.89
CA GLN A 78 7.74 9.28 -10.87
C GLN A 78 7.18 9.87 -9.60
N GLY A 79 7.68 11.03 -9.22
CA GLY A 79 7.19 11.69 -8.03
C GLY A 79 7.70 11.05 -6.77
N SER A 80 6.85 10.89 -5.79
CA SER A 80 7.28 10.39 -4.49
C SER A 80 6.31 9.37 -3.94
N LEU A 81 6.86 8.47 -3.11
CA LEU A 81 6.08 7.51 -2.37
C LEU A 81 6.07 8.00 -0.93
N SER A 82 4.93 7.99 -0.29
CA SER A 82 4.84 8.40 1.08
C SER A 82 3.97 7.45 1.87
N ALA A 83 4.12 7.49 3.18
CA ALA A 83 3.33 6.63 4.05
C ALA A 83 3.09 7.35 5.37
N ARG A 84 1.95 7.06 5.97
CA ARG A 84 1.64 7.62 7.27
C ARG A 84 0.90 6.54 8.06
N PRO A 85 0.97 6.60 9.39
CA PRO A 85 0.29 5.58 10.20
C PRO A 85 -1.19 5.58 9.91
N SER A 86 -1.74 4.40 9.87
CA SER A 86 -3.14 4.25 9.61
C SER A 86 -3.99 4.84 10.72
N GLU A 87 -3.51 4.75 11.95
CA GLU A 87 -4.23 5.29 13.07
C GLU A 87 -3.75 6.69 13.35
N ASP A 88 -4.68 7.60 13.49
CA ASP A 88 -4.33 8.96 13.77
C ASP A 88 -3.89 9.06 15.21
N GLY A 89 -2.68 9.40 15.42
CA GLY A 89 -2.17 9.64 16.73
C GLY A 89 -1.72 11.07 16.79
N ASP A 90 -1.21 11.45 17.90
CA ASP A 90 -0.74 12.78 18.07
C ASP A 90 0.51 13.05 17.25
N GLY A 91 1.30 12.14 17.00
CA GLY A 91 2.51 12.38 16.25
C GLY A 91 2.41 11.73 14.88
N ILE A 92 1.79 12.40 13.95
CA ILE A 92 1.68 11.87 12.63
C ILE A 92 3.00 11.99 11.91
N GLU A 93 3.53 10.88 11.48
CA GLU A 93 4.78 10.89 10.75
C GLU A 93 4.52 10.62 9.30
N TYR A 94 5.12 11.42 8.48
CA TYR A 94 5.04 11.26 7.05
C TYR A 94 6.40 10.81 6.58
N LEU A 95 6.46 9.62 6.06
CA LEU A 95 7.71 9.11 5.50
C LEU A 95 7.63 9.31 3.99
N VAL A 96 8.64 9.93 3.42
CA VAL A 96 8.62 10.27 2.01
C VAL A 96 9.95 9.90 1.36
N ILE A 97 9.90 9.26 0.21
CA ILE A 97 11.09 9.04 -0.58
C ILE A 97 10.77 9.35 -2.04
N PRO A 98 11.74 9.83 -2.80
CA PRO A 98 11.51 10.05 -4.22
C PRO A 98 11.56 8.71 -4.96
N LEU A 99 10.82 8.62 -6.04
CA LEU A 99 10.82 7.42 -6.85
C LEU A 99 11.55 7.67 -8.17
N ASN A 100 12.08 6.61 -8.72
CA ASN A 100 12.65 6.64 -10.06
C ASN A 100 12.65 5.21 -10.57
N LEU A 101 13.05 5.02 -11.81
CA LEU A 101 12.97 3.71 -12.44
C LEU A 101 13.85 2.66 -11.80
N ARG A 102 14.80 3.06 -11.00
CA ARG A 102 15.69 2.10 -10.37
C ARG A 102 15.16 1.58 -9.05
N VAL A 103 14.10 2.19 -8.55
CA VAL A 103 13.54 1.79 -7.27
C VAL A 103 12.61 0.62 -7.51
N HIS A 104 12.97 -0.56 -7.03
CA HIS A 104 12.15 -1.74 -7.20
C HIS A 104 11.61 -2.24 -5.87
N ARG A 105 12.22 -1.88 -4.78
CA ARG A 105 11.85 -2.38 -3.47
C ARG A 105 12.07 -1.31 -2.43
N VAL A 106 11.11 -1.16 -1.53
CA VAL A 106 11.16 -0.17 -0.49
C VAL A 106 10.81 -0.83 0.83
N HIS A 107 11.52 -0.43 1.88
CA HIS A 107 11.22 -0.92 3.22
C HIS A 107 10.78 0.21 4.11
N ILE A 108 9.74 -0.01 4.91
CA ILE A 108 9.39 0.85 6.02
C ILE A 108 9.94 0.12 7.23
N TYR A 109 10.75 0.80 8.00
CA TYR A 109 11.40 0.13 9.12
C TYR A 109 11.56 1.10 10.28
N ARG A 110 11.95 0.55 11.41
CA ARG A 110 12.14 1.33 12.62
C ARG A 110 13.62 1.26 12.96
N ARG A 111 14.23 2.39 13.18
CA ARG A 111 15.63 2.41 13.50
C ARG A 111 15.89 3.24 14.72
N ARG A 112 17.00 3.00 15.34
CA ARG A 112 17.37 3.70 16.55
C ARG A 112 18.23 4.92 16.18
N MET A 113 17.86 6.06 16.75
CA MET A 113 18.64 7.24 16.61
C MET A 113 19.14 7.61 17.99
N GLY A 114 20.38 7.31 18.27
CA GLY A 114 20.92 7.54 19.60
C GLY A 114 20.56 6.38 20.52
N LYS A 115 20.62 6.61 21.81
CA LYS A 115 20.43 5.52 22.74
C LYS A 115 19.00 5.20 23.02
N GLU A 116 18.16 6.19 23.04
CA GLU A 116 16.78 5.95 23.45
C GLU A 116 15.72 6.37 22.45
N LEU A 117 16.13 6.97 21.35
CA LEU A 117 15.16 7.45 20.39
C LEU A 117 15.03 6.47 19.23
N GLU A 118 13.80 6.07 18.93
CA GLU A 118 13.54 5.24 17.78
C GLU A 118 12.61 5.97 16.85
N VAL A 119 12.89 5.90 15.57
CA VAL A 119 12.09 6.60 14.58
C VAL A 119 11.74 5.63 13.45
N TYR A 120 10.65 5.91 12.79
CA TYR A 120 10.27 5.18 11.59
C TYR A 120 10.93 5.84 10.39
N ASP A 121 11.27 5.04 9.43
CA ASP A 121 11.96 5.53 8.25
C ASP A 121 11.58 4.68 7.05
N MET A 122 11.78 5.22 5.87
CA MET A 122 11.49 4.51 4.64
C MET A 122 12.71 4.63 3.73
N ARG A 123 13.12 3.53 3.14
CA ARG A 123 14.28 3.59 2.26
C ARG A 123 14.18 2.56 1.16
N VAL A 124 14.92 2.82 0.10
CA VAL A 124 15.03 1.89 -1.00
C VAL A 124 15.91 0.74 -0.55
N ALA A 125 15.46 -0.44 -0.81
CA ALA A 125 16.16 -1.65 -0.40
C ALA A 125 16.91 -2.28 -1.57
#